data_0fd23cb243981db8ec89cf3600e54061
#
_entry.id   0fd23cb243981db8ec89cf3600e54061
#
_cell.length_a   1.000
_cell.length_b   1.000
_cell.length_c   1.000
_cell.angle_alpha   90.00
_cell.angle_beta   90.00
_cell.angle_gamma   90.00
#
_symmetry.space_group_name_H-M   'P 1'
#
loop_
_entity.id
_entity.type
_entity.pdbx_description
1 polymer ?
#
loop_
_entity_poly.entity_id
_entity_poly.type
_entity_poly.pdbx_seq_one_letter_code
_entity_poly.pdbx_strand_id
1 'polypeptide(L)'
;MRWDDHRVFKMARLVMKFGGSSVADGAKLRNVGELVKSLSEDNEIVVVTSALGGVTDDLLQCARASANGGKVEDIVTFVDRLSKRHIQALMDAVKDPDIAKELKDTIIQRLGELEKAYIGICYLGELSPMSIDRISSFGERLAAPILSGVLRDLGLKSRHYSGGEAGIITTSDYGNAKPLEKTYDLLAQRLTPIEGVPVVTGFIAEDERGNITTLGRGGSDFSASLIGAAIGADEIWFWKDTTGVLTTDPRIVSEAKNIPVISYREAMEMSYFGAKVLHPRAIEPAIRNGIPVRVKCTFDPEDPGTLIVKEGMAKEDVIKAVTLSKNVALLTISGAGMIGTPGIAARAFTALANAGVNIVMISQGSSEANISVVVDEPQVEAAEIALRAEFPTTIVREVSHNNDVAVIAVVGAGMVGTPGVAGRVFGAMGRSRINVLMISQGSSEHNISFVVSIAEAEKAVQELHREFGLEGEAKR
;
A
#
# COMPACT_ATOMS: atom_id res chain seq x y z
N MET A 1 14.60 49.69 -23.82
CA MET A 1 13.94 48.38 -23.97
C MET A 1 13.83 47.79 -22.58
N ARG A 2 12.68 47.91 -21.93
CA ARG A 2 12.43 47.32 -20.59
C ARG A 2 12.00 45.88 -20.82
N TRP A 3 12.70 44.96 -20.20
CA TRP A 3 12.30 43.56 -20.14
C TRP A 3 11.26 43.42 -19.02
N ASP A 4 9.99 43.22 -19.39
CA ASP A 4 8.93 42.81 -18.46
C ASP A 4 9.15 41.30 -18.15
N ASP A 5 9.84 41.03 -17.06
CA ASP A 5 10.01 39.67 -16.54
C ASP A 5 8.86 39.40 -15.54
N HIS A 6 7.62 39.36 -16.04
CA HIS A 6 6.47 38.83 -15.31
C HIS A 6 6.44 37.30 -15.50
N ARG A 7 7.42 36.58 -14.98
CA ARG A 7 7.20 35.19 -14.65
C ARG A 7 6.24 35.13 -13.48
N VAL A 8 4.95 34.92 -13.77
CA VAL A 8 4.00 34.46 -12.80
C VAL A 8 4.54 33.09 -12.33
N PHE A 9 5.18 33.04 -11.16
CA PHE A 9 5.56 31.78 -10.53
C PHE A 9 4.26 31.03 -10.25
N LYS A 10 3.94 30.08 -11.13
CA LYS A 10 2.82 29.17 -10.90
C LYS A 10 3.16 28.33 -9.67
N MET A 11 2.38 28.44 -8.59
CA MET A 11 2.51 27.58 -7.42
C MET A 11 2.41 26.12 -7.87
N ALA A 12 3.29 25.27 -7.36
CA ALA A 12 3.22 23.85 -7.65
C ALA A 12 1.99 23.24 -6.98
N ARG A 13 1.34 22.32 -7.68
CA ARG A 13 0.16 21.61 -7.17
C ARG A 13 0.58 20.26 -6.60
N LEU A 14 0.38 20.11 -5.30
CA LEU A 14 0.80 18.92 -4.56
C LEU A 14 -0.39 18.16 -3.99
N VAL A 15 -0.35 16.83 -4.08
CA VAL A 15 -1.22 15.96 -3.29
C VAL A 15 -0.38 15.32 -2.20
N MET A 16 -0.72 15.59 -0.94
CA MET A 16 0.03 15.10 0.23
C MET A 16 -0.81 14.06 0.96
N LYS A 17 -0.35 12.80 0.96
CA LYS A 17 -1.03 11.73 1.68
C LYS A 17 -0.30 11.37 2.97
N PHE A 18 -1.02 11.38 4.07
CA PHE A 18 -0.51 10.98 5.38
C PHE A 18 -1.06 9.61 5.80
N GLY A 19 -0.14 8.68 6.16
CA GLY A 19 -0.49 7.34 6.65
C GLY A 19 -0.95 7.36 8.11
N GLY A 20 -1.55 6.25 8.57
CA GLY A 20 -2.06 6.14 9.94
C GLY A 20 -0.99 6.35 11.03
N SER A 21 0.28 5.99 10.79
CA SER A 21 1.40 6.26 11.69
C SER A 21 1.70 7.76 11.81
N SER A 22 1.49 8.53 10.74
CA SER A 22 1.69 9.98 10.66
C SER A 22 0.60 10.78 11.37
N VAL A 23 -0.61 10.22 11.52
CA VAL A 23 -1.78 10.86 12.12
C VAL A 23 -2.32 10.10 13.35
N ALA A 24 -1.49 9.30 14.02
CA ALA A 24 -1.92 8.33 15.02
C ALA A 24 -2.52 8.94 16.31
N ASP A 25 -2.15 10.19 16.62
CA ASP A 25 -2.56 10.91 17.84
C ASP A 25 -2.62 12.43 17.58
N GLY A 26 -3.05 13.19 18.59
CA GLY A 26 -3.23 14.64 18.48
C GLY A 26 -1.94 15.41 18.23
N ALA A 27 -0.83 15.02 18.84
CA ALA A 27 0.46 15.65 18.62
C ALA A 27 0.95 15.48 17.19
N LYS A 28 0.80 14.26 16.63
CA LYS A 28 1.15 13.96 15.23
C LYS A 28 0.23 14.70 14.25
N LEU A 29 -1.07 14.77 14.53
CA LEU A 29 -2.00 15.57 13.71
C LEU A 29 -1.60 17.05 13.71
N ARG A 30 -1.15 17.59 14.85
CA ARG A 30 -0.66 18.98 14.94
C ARG A 30 0.59 19.16 14.11
N ASN A 31 1.57 18.27 14.20
CA ASN A 31 2.81 18.31 13.42
C ASN A 31 2.52 18.23 11.90
N VAL A 32 1.58 17.35 11.48
CA VAL A 32 1.13 17.30 10.09
C VAL A 32 0.52 18.62 9.66
N GLY A 33 -0.32 19.23 10.48
CA GLY A 33 -0.91 20.54 10.18
C GLY A 33 0.13 21.64 10.02
N GLU A 34 1.14 21.69 10.89
CA GLU A 34 2.23 22.65 10.83
C GLU A 34 3.09 22.44 9.57
N LEU A 35 3.38 21.20 9.21
CA LEU A 35 4.07 20.84 7.97
C LEU A 35 3.28 21.28 6.72
N VAL A 36 1.98 20.99 6.68
CA VAL A 36 1.12 21.40 5.57
C VAL A 36 1.06 22.92 5.48
N LYS A 37 0.96 23.61 6.61
CA LYS A 37 0.95 25.09 6.64
C LYS A 37 2.23 25.66 6.04
N SER A 38 3.40 25.19 6.44
CA SER A 38 4.68 25.71 5.92
C SER A 38 4.82 25.49 4.41
N LEU A 39 4.35 24.36 3.89
CA LEU A 39 4.40 24.05 2.46
C LEU A 39 3.32 24.77 1.64
N SER A 40 2.20 25.18 2.27
CA SER A 40 1.08 25.87 1.59
C SER A 40 1.37 27.33 1.26
N GLU A 41 2.47 27.89 1.76
CA GLU A 41 2.90 29.26 1.41
C GLU A 41 3.34 29.34 -0.07
N ASP A 42 3.94 28.28 -0.60
CA ASP A 42 4.49 28.23 -1.96
C ASP A 42 3.76 27.23 -2.89
N ASN A 43 2.78 26.48 -2.37
CA ASN A 43 2.13 25.40 -3.12
C ASN A 43 0.60 25.38 -2.95
N GLU A 44 -0.11 24.95 -4.00
CA GLU A 44 -1.51 24.51 -3.90
C GLU A 44 -1.53 23.06 -3.38
N ILE A 45 -2.17 22.83 -2.22
CA ILE A 45 -2.12 21.52 -1.56
C ILE A 45 -3.49 20.90 -1.40
N VAL A 46 -3.62 19.62 -1.78
CA VAL A 46 -4.72 18.74 -1.38
C VAL A 46 -4.17 17.67 -0.44
N VAL A 47 -4.76 17.54 0.74
CA VAL A 47 -4.35 16.54 1.74
C VAL A 47 -5.26 15.32 1.65
N VAL A 48 -4.64 14.12 1.66
CA VAL A 48 -5.35 12.85 1.81
C VAL A 48 -4.93 12.21 3.14
N THR A 49 -5.91 11.94 4.01
CA THR A 49 -5.63 11.37 5.33
C THR A 49 -6.13 9.94 5.47
N SER A 50 -5.41 9.13 6.21
CA SER A 50 -5.85 7.81 6.69
C SER A 50 -6.53 7.93 8.05
N ALA A 51 -7.09 6.83 8.56
CA ALA A 51 -7.53 6.69 9.95
C ALA A 51 -6.37 6.89 10.93
N LEU A 52 -6.66 7.23 12.19
CA LEU A 52 -5.67 7.17 13.26
C LEU A 52 -5.11 5.75 13.38
N GLY A 53 -3.80 5.63 13.65
CA GLY A 53 -3.08 4.34 13.65
C GLY A 53 -3.80 3.22 14.41
N GLY A 54 -4.06 2.09 13.76
CA GLY A 54 -4.73 0.91 14.32
C GLY A 54 -6.26 0.98 14.38
N VAL A 55 -6.90 2.14 14.15
CA VAL A 55 -8.36 2.28 14.27
C VAL A 55 -9.11 1.41 13.28
N THR A 56 -8.65 1.28 12.06
CA THR A 56 -9.31 0.44 11.04
C THR A 56 -9.36 -1.03 11.46
N ASP A 57 -8.27 -1.55 12.03
CA ASP A 57 -8.20 -2.92 12.53
C ASP A 57 -9.13 -3.13 13.73
N ASP A 58 -9.14 -2.17 14.68
CA ASP A 58 -10.05 -2.18 15.84
C ASP A 58 -11.52 -2.20 15.40
N LEU A 59 -11.89 -1.38 14.40
CA LEU A 59 -13.24 -1.32 13.82
C LEU A 59 -13.66 -2.67 13.24
N LEU A 60 -12.79 -3.28 12.43
CA LEU A 60 -13.07 -4.56 11.79
C LEU A 60 -13.12 -5.73 12.79
N GLN A 61 -12.28 -5.70 13.83
CA GLN A 61 -12.31 -6.69 14.90
C GLN A 61 -13.62 -6.63 15.66
N CYS A 62 -14.08 -5.43 16.03
CA CYS A 62 -15.38 -5.26 16.69
C CYS A 62 -16.55 -5.72 15.80
N ALA A 63 -16.53 -5.42 14.49
CA ALA A 63 -17.56 -5.85 13.56
C ALA A 63 -17.66 -7.38 13.47
N ARG A 64 -16.52 -8.06 13.38
CA ARG A 64 -16.47 -9.53 13.35
C ARG A 64 -16.96 -10.14 14.67
N ALA A 65 -16.56 -9.56 15.81
CA ALA A 65 -17.03 -10.00 17.11
C ALA A 65 -18.54 -9.83 17.25
N SER A 66 -19.09 -8.68 16.80
CA SER A 66 -20.53 -8.40 16.83
C SER A 66 -21.33 -9.40 16.00
N ALA A 67 -20.87 -9.77 14.82
CA ALA A 67 -21.52 -10.77 13.96
C ALA A 67 -21.46 -12.19 14.52
N ASN A 68 -20.43 -12.51 15.33
CA ASN A 68 -20.20 -13.84 15.90
C ASN A 68 -20.74 -13.99 17.34
N GLY A 69 -21.86 -13.37 17.65
CA GLY A 69 -22.52 -13.50 18.95
C GLY A 69 -22.00 -12.53 20.03
N GLY A 70 -21.38 -11.41 19.62
CA GLY A 70 -20.99 -10.32 20.52
C GLY A 70 -22.21 -9.72 21.25
N LYS A 71 -21.94 -9.03 22.37
CA LYS A 71 -22.98 -8.41 23.18
C LYS A 71 -23.04 -6.90 22.92
N VAL A 72 -24.22 -6.30 23.08
CA VAL A 72 -24.41 -4.84 22.90
C VAL A 72 -23.56 -4.06 23.91
N GLU A 73 -23.36 -4.58 25.12
CA GLU A 73 -22.50 -3.95 26.14
C GLU A 73 -21.03 -3.84 25.69
N ASP A 74 -20.53 -4.83 24.97
CA ASP A 74 -19.17 -4.82 24.41
C ASP A 74 -19.04 -3.75 23.32
N ILE A 75 -20.09 -3.60 22.50
CA ILE A 75 -20.18 -2.55 21.47
C ILE A 75 -20.14 -1.16 22.11
N VAL A 76 -20.97 -0.92 23.13
CA VAL A 76 -21.01 0.37 23.84
C VAL A 76 -19.64 0.68 24.46
N THR A 77 -19.01 -0.31 25.09
CA THR A 77 -17.67 -0.17 25.68
C THR A 77 -16.62 0.17 24.63
N PHE A 78 -16.68 -0.49 23.46
CA PHE A 78 -15.76 -0.22 22.34
C PHE A 78 -15.94 1.19 21.79
N VAL A 79 -17.19 1.62 21.55
CA VAL A 79 -17.49 2.96 21.01
C VAL A 79 -17.10 4.05 22.01
N ASP A 80 -17.29 3.84 23.32
CA ASP A 80 -16.82 4.78 24.36
C ASP A 80 -15.29 4.92 24.35
N ARG A 81 -14.57 3.82 24.25
CA ARG A 81 -13.09 3.82 24.11
C ARG A 81 -12.64 4.58 22.85
N LEU A 82 -13.28 4.31 21.72
CA LEU A 82 -13.01 4.97 20.45
C LEU A 82 -13.31 6.47 20.52
N SER A 83 -14.41 6.85 21.19
CA SER A 83 -14.80 8.23 21.46
C SER A 83 -13.74 8.96 22.28
N LYS A 84 -13.32 8.40 23.41
CA LYS A 84 -12.27 8.96 24.26
C LYS A 84 -10.99 9.21 23.47
N ARG A 85 -10.58 8.24 22.63
CA ARG A 85 -9.38 8.35 21.81
C ARG A 85 -9.44 9.51 20.81
N HIS A 86 -10.55 9.65 20.07
CA HIS A 86 -10.68 10.70 19.06
C HIS A 86 -10.90 12.08 19.67
N ILE A 87 -11.66 12.17 20.77
CA ILE A 87 -11.83 13.43 21.50
C ILE A 87 -10.50 13.88 22.12
N GLN A 88 -9.72 12.96 22.70
CA GLN A 88 -8.39 13.29 23.20
C GLN A 88 -7.48 13.79 22.06
N ALA A 89 -7.44 13.10 20.93
CA ALA A 89 -6.66 13.52 19.77
C ALA A 89 -7.08 14.91 19.26
N LEU A 90 -8.40 15.20 19.24
CA LEU A 90 -8.95 16.52 18.91
C LEU A 90 -8.45 17.59 19.89
N MET A 91 -8.58 17.36 21.20
CA MET A 91 -8.23 18.35 22.24
C MET A 91 -6.72 18.61 22.29
N ASP A 92 -5.91 17.61 21.98
CA ASP A 92 -4.45 17.76 21.90
C ASP A 92 -4.02 18.55 20.66
N ALA A 93 -4.73 18.36 19.54
CA ALA A 93 -4.36 18.91 18.23
C ALA A 93 -4.93 20.31 17.96
N VAL A 94 -6.16 20.60 18.38
CA VAL A 94 -6.90 21.85 18.12
C VAL A 94 -6.99 22.67 19.40
N LYS A 95 -6.48 23.91 19.36
CA LYS A 95 -6.42 24.81 20.51
C LYS A 95 -7.58 25.79 20.56
N ASP A 96 -8.15 26.14 19.41
CA ASP A 96 -9.32 26.99 19.32
C ASP A 96 -10.57 26.28 19.88
N PRO A 97 -11.20 26.83 20.95
CA PRO A 97 -12.31 26.16 21.64
C PRO A 97 -13.59 26.06 20.79
N ASP A 98 -13.81 26.98 19.86
CA ASP A 98 -15.01 26.98 19.03
C ASP A 98 -14.89 25.91 17.93
N ILE A 99 -13.71 25.80 17.32
CA ILE A 99 -13.40 24.75 16.36
C ILE A 99 -13.46 23.38 17.06
N ALA A 100 -12.84 23.26 18.23
CA ALA A 100 -12.82 22.01 18.99
C ALA A 100 -14.25 21.56 19.37
N LYS A 101 -15.13 22.48 19.77
CA LYS A 101 -16.54 22.19 20.09
C LYS A 101 -17.31 21.70 18.88
N GLU A 102 -17.24 22.41 17.75
CA GLU A 102 -17.89 22.03 16.47
C GLU A 102 -17.51 20.60 16.06
N LEU A 103 -16.21 20.31 16.11
CA LEU A 103 -15.68 19.00 15.68
C LEU A 103 -16.00 17.89 16.66
N LYS A 104 -16.05 18.18 17.97
CA LYS A 104 -16.49 17.23 18.99
C LYS A 104 -17.93 16.78 18.73
N ASP A 105 -18.83 17.70 18.41
CA ASP A 105 -20.21 17.36 18.08
C ASP A 105 -20.30 16.49 16.84
N THR A 106 -19.51 16.80 15.81
CA THR A 106 -19.39 15.99 14.58
C THR A 106 -18.89 14.57 14.86
N ILE A 107 -17.85 14.42 15.71
CA ILE A 107 -17.29 13.12 16.09
C ILE A 107 -18.33 12.30 16.86
N ILE A 108 -19.03 12.91 17.84
CA ILE A 108 -20.05 12.23 18.65
C ILE A 108 -21.20 11.75 17.75
N GLN A 109 -21.65 12.58 16.81
CA GLN A 109 -22.70 12.19 15.87
C GLN A 109 -22.28 10.94 15.06
N ARG A 110 -21.06 10.95 14.48
CA ARG A 110 -20.53 9.82 13.68
C ARG A 110 -20.36 8.56 14.51
N LEU A 111 -19.93 8.68 15.75
CA LEU A 111 -19.83 7.53 16.66
C LEU A 111 -21.20 6.94 17.00
N GLY A 112 -22.24 7.76 17.13
CA GLY A 112 -23.62 7.29 17.28
C GLY A 112 -24.15 6.56 16.04
N GLU A 113 -23.74 6.97 14.83
CA GLU A 113 -24.02 6.23 13.59
C GLU A 113 -23.29 4.87 13.56
N LEU A 114 -22.04 4.84 14.00
CA LEU A 114 -21.23 3.61 14.09
C LEU A 114 -21.84 2.62 15.09
N GLU A 115 -22.22 3.09 16.27
CA GLU A 115 -22.84 2.27 17.31
C GLU A 115 -24.12 1.59 16.80
N LYS A 116 -24.99 2.35 16.14
CA LYS A 116 -26.21 1.80 15.51
C LYS A 116 -25.90 0.74 14.45
N ALA A 117 -24.84 0.95 13.64
CA ALA A 117 -24.42 -0.02 12.64
C ALA A 117 -23.94 -1.33 13.29
N TYR A 118 -23.14 -1.27 14.36
CA TYR A 118 -22.70 -2.46 15.10
C TYR A 118 -23.87 -3.18 15.77
N ILE A 119 -24.79 -2.45 16.39
CA ILE A 119 -26.00 -3.05 17.02
C ILE A 119 -26.82 -3.78 15.96
N GLY A 120 -26.98 -3.20 14.76
CA GLY A 120 -27.64 -3.87 13.63
C GLY A 120 -26.94 -5.17 13.24
N ILE A 121 -25.61 -5.17 13.10
CA ILE A 121 -24.81 -6.36 12.80
C ILE A 121 -24.97 -7.42 13.92
N CYS A 122 -24.95 -7.00 15.18
CA CYS A 122 -25.10 -7.88 16.33
C CYS A 122 -26.46 -8.61 16.33
N TYR A 123 -27.54 -7.89 16.06
CA TYR A 123 -28.89 -8.50 16.03
C TYR A 123 -29.13 -9.38 14.81
N LEU A 124 -28.52 -9.03 13.64
CA LEU A 124 -28.65 -9.84 12.42
C LEU A 124 -27.73 -11.06 12.43
N GLY A 125 -26.62 -11.02 13.21
CA GLY A 125 -25.59 -12.07 13.17
C GLY A 125 -24.89 -12.18 11.81
N GLU A 126 -24.92 -11.11 11.00
CA GLU A 126 -24.42 -11.10 9.63
C GLU A 126 -23.51 -9.88 9.38
N LEU A 127 -22.38 -10.12 8.74
CA LEU A 127 -21.41 -9.09 8.34
C LEU A 127 -21.17 -9.18 6.83
N SER A 128 -21.99 -8.48 6.06
CA SER A 128 -21.85 -8.42 4.60
C SER A 128 -20.61 -7.60 4.17
N PRO A 129 -20.09 -7.80 2.95
CA PRO A 129 -19.02 -6.96 2.39
C PRO A 129 -19.35 -5.46 2.41
N MET A 130 -20.59 -5.08 2.13
CA MET A 130 -21.06 -3.70 2.21
C MET A 130 -21.02 -3.16 3.64
N SER A 131 -21.36 -3.98 4.63
CA SER A 131 -21.27 -3.61 6.05
C SER A 131 -19.83 -3.42 6.47
N ILE A 132 -18.92 -4.25 5.99
CA ILE A 132 -17.46 -4.12 6.23
C ILE A 132 -16.95 -2.78 5.71
N ASP A 133 -17.27 -2.41 4.47
CA ASP A 133 -16.88 -1.13 3.86
C ASP A 133 -17.43 0.06 4.67
N ARG A 134 -18.71 0.00 5.05
CA ARG A 134 -19.33 1.05 5.87
C ARG A 134 -18.66 1.19 7.23
N ILE A 135 -18.39 0.10 7.95
CA ILE A 135 -17.74 0.13 9.26
C ILE A 135 -16.30 0.64 9.15
N SER A 136 -15.51 0.09 8.23
CA SER A 136 -14.10 0.51 8.06
C SER A 136 -13.97 1.98 7.70
N SER A 137 -14.94 2.55 6.99
CA SER A 137 -14.93 3.96 6.60
C SER A 137 -14.93 4.95 7.78
N PHE A 138 -15.40 4.53 8.96
CA PHE A 138 -15.43 5.42 10.12
C PHE A 138 -14.03 5.83 10.59
N GLY A 139 -12.99 5.05 10.29
CA GLY A 139 -11.61 5.43 10.61
C GLY A 139 -11.24 6.79 10.03
N GLU A 140 -11.32 6.93 8.73
CA GLU A 140 -10.98 8.16 8.02
C GLU A 140 -12.04 9.25 8.22
N ARG A 141 -13.32 8.89 8.31
CA ARG A 141 -14.42 9.82 8.59
C ARG A 141 -14.28 10.49 9.96
N LEU A 142 -13.66 9.84 10.93
CA LEU A 142 -13.36 10.44 12.24
C LEU A 142 -12.07 11.26 12.21
N ALA A 143 -11.06 10.86 11.45
CA ALA A 143 -9.76 11.52 11.39
C ALA A 143 -9.74 12.81 10.54
N ALA A 144 -10.38 12.80 9.36
CA ALA A 144 -10.33 13.93 8.43
C ALA A 144 -10.89 15.25 9.01
N PRO A 145 -11.99 15.28 9.78
CA PRO A 145 -12.44 16.50 10.46
C PRO A 145 -11.40 17.08 11.40
N ILE A 146 -10.71 16.22 12.18
CA ILE A 146 -9.71 16.66 13.14
C ILE A 146 -8.56 17.36 12.42
N LEU A 147 -8.02 16.73 11.35
CA LEU A 147 -6.94 17.33 10.57
C LEU A 147 -7.36 18.64 9.90
N SER A 148 -8.56 18.70 9.31
CA SER A 148 -9.11 19.95 8.76
C SER A 148 -9.29 21.03 9.85
N GLY A 149 -9.68 20.64 11.06
CA GLY A 149 -9.75 21.53 12.21
C GLY A 149 -8.41 22.06 12.65
N VAL A 150 -7.38 21.23 12.64
CA VAL A 150 -5.99 21.66 12.93
C VAL A 150 -5.54 22.71 11.91
N LEU A 151 -5.82 22.51 10.63
CA LEU A 151 -5.46 23.49 9.59
C LEU A 151 -6.20 24.82 9.79
N ARG A 152 -7.50 24.77 10.17
CA ARG A 152 -8.29 25.96 10.53
C ARG A 152 -7.71 26.68 11.76
N ASP A 153 -7.36 25.94 12.81
CA ASP A 153 -6.73 26.46 14.03
C ASP A 153 -5.35 27.12 13.76
N LEU A 154 -4.66 26.64 12.72
CA LEU A 154 -3.43 27.24 12.23
C LEU A 154 -3.63 28.46 11.32
N GLY A 155 -4.89 28.86 11.05
CA GLY A 155 -5.26 30.03 10.25
C GLY A 155 -5.43 29.75 8.76
N LEU A 156 -5.44 28.49 8.31
CA LEU A 156 -5.68 28.13 6.92
C LEU A 156 -7.18 27.95 6.66
N LYS A 157 -7.63 28.31 5.44
CA LYS A 157 -8.95 27.89 4.95
C LYS A 157 -8.89 26.39 4.69
N SER A 158 -9.67 25.59 5.41
CA SER A 158 -9.71 24.13 5.21
C SER A 158 -11.10 23.56 5.38
N ARG A 159 -11.42 22.55 4.58
CA ARG A 159 -12.64 21.76 4.65
C ARG A 159 -12.31 20.29 4.42
N HIS A 160 -12.99 19.42 5.14
CA HIS A 160 -12.87 17.97 4.91
C HIS A 160 -13.97 17.44 4.00
N TYR A 161 -13.65 16.40 3.24
CA TYR A 161 -14.53 15.69 2.32
C TYR A 161 -14.35 14.17 2.53
N SER A 162 -15.42 13.40 2.42
CA SER A 162 -15.27 11.97 2.12
C SER A 162 -14.77 11.78 0.69
N GLY A 163 -14.23 10.58 0.36
CA GLY A 163 -13.82 10.29 -1.00
C GLY A 163 -14.98 10.44 -2.00
N GLY A 164 -16.19 10.00 -1.65
CA GLY A 164 -17.40 10.17 -2.45
C GLY A 164 -17.80 11.64 -2.63
N GLU A 165 -17.82 12.42 -1.55
CA GLU A 165 -18.05 13.88 -1.62
C GLU A 165 -17.02 14.59 -2.49
N ALA A 166 -15.75 14.16 -2.45
CA ALA A 166 -14.71 14.68 -3.33
C ALA A 166 -14.88 14.25 -4.80
N GLY A 167 -15.62 13.17 -5.08
CA GLY A 167 -15.91 12.70 -6.44
C GLY A 167 -15.35 11.33 -6.80
N ILE A 168 -14.83 10.55 -5.84
CA ILE A 168 -14.39 9.18 -6.10
C ILE A 168 -15.61 8.27 -6.17
N ILE A 169 -16.04 7.95 -7.39
CA ILE A 169 -17.18 7.06 -7.67
C ILE A 169 -16.67 5.74 -8.24
N THR A 170 -17.19 4.64 -7.71
CA THR A 170 -16.69 3.29 -7.99
C THR A 170 -17.77 2.31 -8.42
N THR A 171 -17.34 1.11 -8.80
CA THR A 171 -18.20 -0.08 -8.87
C THR A 171 -18.68 -0.46 -7.47
N SER A 172 -19.73 -1.31 -7.39
CA SER A 172 -20.25 -1.85 -6.12
C SER A 172 -19.53 -3.14 -5.67
N ASP A 173 -18.26 -3.33 -6.07
CA ASP A 173 -17.42 -4.47 -5.65
C ASP A 173 -16.85 -4.19 -4.26
N TYR A 174 -17.67 -4.34 -3.22
CA TYR A 174 -17.32 -4.00 -1.84
C TYR A 174 -16.03 -4.69 -1.40
N GLY A 175 -15.17 -3.94 -0.69
CA GLY A 175 -13.85 -4.37 -0.24
C GLY A 175 -12.72 -4.18 -1.25
N ASN A 176 -13.02 -4.04 -2.54
CA ASN A 176 -12.03 -3.84 -3.62
C ASN A 176 -12.63 -3.12 -4.82
N ALA A 177 -13.39 -2.06 -4.57
CA ALA A 177 -14.11 -1.31 -5.59
C ALA A 177 -13.16 -0.64 -6.59
N LYS A 178 -13.61 -0.54 -7.84
CA LYS A 178 -12.83 0.04 -8.94
C LYS A 178 -13.37 1.42 -9.29
N PRO A 179 -12.52 2.46 -9.38
CA PRO A 179 -12.95 3.78 -9.82
C PRO A 179 -13.57 3.72 -11.21
N LEU A 180 -14.69 4.43 -11.39
CA LEU A 180 -15.31 4.65 -12.69
C LEU A 180 -14.63 5.83 -13.39
N GLU A 181 -14.66 5.90 -14.71
CA GLU A 181 -14.01 6.96 -15.50
C GLU A 181 -14.44 8.38 -15.09
N LYS A 182 -15.74 8.56 -14.79
CA LYS A 182 -16.28 9.83 -14.31
C LYS A 182 -15.65 10.36 -13.01
N THR A 183 -14.93 9.51 -12.26
CA THR A 183 -14.21 9.91 -11.05
C THR A 183 -13.23 11.04 -11.33
N TYR A 184 -12.50 10.98 -12.44
CA TYR A 184 -11.49 12.01 -12.78
C TYR A 184 -12.15 13.37 -13.03
N ASP A 185 -13.25 13.41 -13.78
CA ASP A 185 -13.97 14.65 -14.07
C ASP A 185 -14.60 15.25 -12.80
N LEU A 186 -15.20 14.41 -11.96
CA LEU A 186 -15.83 14.84 -10.71
C LEU A 186 -14.79 15.37 -9.71
N LEU A 187 -13.66 14.69 -9.55
CA LEU A 187 -12.55 15.16 -8.71
C LEU A 187 -12.00 16.50 -9.20
N ALA A 188 -11.76 16.62 -10.51
CA ALA A 188 -11.32 17.89 -11.10
C ALA A 188 -12.34 19.01 -10.85
N GLN A 189 -13.63 18.75 -11.11
CA GLN A 189 -14.69 19.74 -10.93
C GLN A 189 -14.84 20.21 -9.48
N ARG A 190 -14.70 19.31 -8.50
CA ARG A 190 -14.96 19.59 -7.07
C ARG A 190 -13.75 20.11 -6.32
N LEU A 191 -12.55 19.79 -6.79
CA LEU A 191 -11.30 20.15 -6.13
C LEU A 191 -10.52 21.26 -6.86
N THR A 192 -10.95 21.70 -8.06
CA THR A 192 -10.30 22.80 -8.77
C THR A 192 -11.30 23.92 -9.09
N PRO A 193 -10.94 25.21 -8.89
CA PRO A 193 -9.68 25.69 -8.31
C PRO A 193 -9.52 25.24 -6.84
N ILE A 194 -8.27 25.01 -6.42
CA ILE A 194 -8.00 24.62 -5.03
C ILE A 194 -8.18 25.84 -4.12
N GLU A 195 -9.22 25.80 -3.31
CA GLU A 195 -9.49 26.86 -2.34
C GLU A 195 -9.01 26.46 -0.94
N GLY A 196 -7.94 27.08 -0.48
CA GLY A 196 -7.31 26.74 0.80
C GLY A 196 -6.67 25.33 0.75
N VAL A 197 -6.82 24.54 1.81
CA VAL A 197 -6.29 23.18 1.89
C VAL A 197 -7.43 22.17 2.11
N PRO A 198 -7.98 21.55 1.06
CA PRO A 198 -8.96 20.49 1.19
C PRO A 198 -8.33 19.25 1.84
N VAL A 199 -9.07 18.63 2.78
CA VAL A 199 -8.68 17.34 3.41
C VAL A 199 -9.64 16.27 2.96
N VAL A 200 -9.18 15.30 2.18
CA VAL A 200 -10.00 14.20 1.64
C VAL A 200 -9.70 12.92 2.42
N THR A 201 -10.75 12.15 2.76
CA THR A 201 -10.54 10.82 3.31
C THR A 201 -9.91 9.92 2.25
N GLY A 202 -8.80 9.28 2.59
CA GLY A 202 -8.27 8.19 1.78
C GLY A 202 -9.14 6.94 1.87
N PHE A 203 -8.85 5.91 1.06
CA PHE A 203 -9.45 4.58 1.13
C PHE A 203 -10.95 4.51 0.78
N ILE A 204 -11.73 5.52 1.14
CA ILE A 204 -13.18 5.58 1.02
C ILE A 204 -13.60 6.17 -0.34
N ALA A 205 -14.68 5.60 -0.89
CA ALA A 205 -15.36 6.07 -2.09
C ALA A 205 -16.88 5.84 -1.95
N GLU A 206 -17.64 6.10 -3.00
CA GLU A 206 -19.07 5.79 -3.09
C GLU A 206 -19.38 5.10 -4.41
N ASP A 207 -20.36 4.20 -4.40
CA ASP A 207 -20.93 3.68 -5.64
C ASP A 207 -21.96 4.65 -6.26
N GLU A 208 -22.49 4.34 -7.42
CA GLU A 208 -23.48 5.18 -8.11
C GLU A 208 -24.81 5.36 -7.35
N ARG A 209 -25.05 4.53 -6.34
CA ARG A 209 -26.25 4.57 -5.49
C ARG A 209 -26.00 5.36 -4.20
N GLY A 210 -24.78 5.90 -4.00
CA GLY A 210 -24.37 6.60 -2.79
C GLY A 210 -24.01 5.68 -1.63
N ASN A 211 -23.82 4.37 -1.86
CA ASN A 211 -23.32 3.48 -0.82
C ASN A 211 -21.81 3.64 -0.68
N ILE A 212 -21.33 3.63 0.55
CA ILE A 212 -19.90 3.67 0.83
C ILE A 212 -19.25 2.40 0.31
N THR A 213 -18.17 2.57 -0.44
CA THR A 213 -17.28 1.53 -0.92
C THR A 213 -15.85 1.79 -0.49
N THR A 214 -14.99 0.78 -0.52
CA THR A 214 -13.57 0.93 -0.22
C THR A 214 -12.70 0.45 -1.37
N LEU A 215 -11.55 1.12 -1.53
CA LEU A 215 -10.61 0.87 -2.63
C LEU A 215 -9.67 -0.32 -2.38
N GLY A 216 -9.85 -1.02 -1.26
CA GLY A 216 -9.05 -2.17 -0.89
C GLY A 216 -7.65 -1.81 -0.38
N ARG A 217 -6.72 -2.77 -0.41
CA ARG A 217 -5.35 -2.60 0.11
C ARG A 217 -4.63 -1.45 -0.60
N GLY A 218 -3.97 -0.59 0.18
CA GLY A 218 -3.32 0.62 -0.35
C GLY A 218 -4.31 1.71 -0.78
N GLY A 219 -5.58 1.61 -0.38
CA GLY A 219 -6.66 2.49 -0.85
C GLY A 219 -6.43 3.97 -0.58
N SER A 220 -5.81 4.36 0.54
CA SER A 220 -5.50 5.77 0.80
C SER A 220 -4.43 6.33 -0.14
N ASP A 221 -3.40 5.52 -0.47
CA ASP A 221 -2.38 5.87 -1.45
C ASP A 221 -3.02 5.96 -2.84
N PHE A 222 -3.95 5.04 -3.15
CA PHE A 222 -4.71 5.05 -4.40
C PHE A 222 -5.61 6.28 -4.54
N SER A 223 -6.30 6.69 -3.46
CA SER A 223 -7.09 7.94 -3.45
C SER A 223 -6.23 9.15 -3.79
N ALA A 224 -5.01 9.25 -3.21
CA ALA A 224 -4.09 10.35 -3.50
C ALA A 224 -3.65 10.36 -4.97
N SER A 225 -3.39 9.19 -5.55
CA SER A 225 -3.02 9.09 -6.97
C SER A 225 -4.17 9.42 -7.91
N LEU A 226 -5.42 9.02 -7.58
CA LEU A 226 -6.61 9.40 -8.33
C LEU A 226 -6.82 10.91 -8.31
N ILE A 227 -6.72 11.53 -7.13
CA ILE A 227 -6.84 12.97 -6.96
C ILE A 227 -5.73 13.68 -7.74
N GLY A 228 -4.47 13.25 -7.58
CA GLY A 228 -3.34 13.84 -8.29
C GLY A 228 -3.50 13.80 -9.80
N ALA A 229 -3.94 12.67 -10.35
CA ALA A 229 -4.22 12.52 -11.78
C ALA A 229 -5.37 13.43 -12.26
N ALA A 230 -6.44 13.54 -11.46
CA ALA A 230 -7.61 14.32 -11.81
C ALA A 230 -7.36 15.84 -11.82
N ILE A 231 -6.60 16.35 -10.83
CA ILE A 231 -6.32 17.78 -10.71
C ILE A 231 -5.07 18.22 -11.48
N GLY A 232 -4.35 17.30 -12.13
CA GLY A 232 -3.08 17.59 -12.80
C GLY A 232 -2.01 18.04 -11.81
N ALA A 233 -1.76 17.25 -10.76
CA ALA A 233 -0.74 17.57 -9.76
C ALA A 233 0.67 17.53 -10.36
N ASP A 234 1.55 18.41 -9.89
CA ASP A 234 2.97 18.41 -10.27
C ASP A 234 3.75 17.28 -9.57
N GLU A 235 3.40 16.96 -8.32
CA GLU A 235 3.91 15.78 -7.57
C GLU A 235 2.85 15.23 -6.63
N ILE A 236 2.97 13.93 -6.27
CA ILE A 236 2.20 13.27 -5.21
C ILE A 236 3.17 12.81 -4.12
N TRP A 237 2.98 13.27 -2.89
CA TRP A 237 3.85 12.98 -1.76
C TRP A 237 3.20 12.01 -0.78
N PHE A 238 3.82 10.86 -0.59
CA PHE A 238 3.42 9.88 0.42
C PHE A 238 4.27 10.04 1.67
N TRP A 239 3.67 10.58 2.73
CA TRP A 239 4.28 10.76 4.03
C TRP A 239 4.11 9.50 4.86
N LYS A 240 5.23 8.94 5.28
CA LYS A 240 5.33 7.69 6.05
C LYS A 240 6.21 7.88 7.29
N ASP A 241 6.48 6.78 7.99
CA ASP A 241 7.38 6.72 9.15
C ASP A 241 8.83 6.31 8.77
N THR A 242 9.11 6.16 7.47
CA THR A 242 10.44 5.84 6.93
C THR A 242 10.96 6.95 6.04
N THR A 243 12.28 7.12 5.96
CA THR A 243 12.95 8.16 5.18
C THR A 243 12.87 7.98 3.66
N GLY A 244 12.07 7.05 3.18
CA GLY A 244 11.90 6.77 1.76
C GLY A 244 11.92 5.27 1.47
N VAL A 245 12.41 4.91 0.30
CA VAL A 245 12.62 3.52 -0.14
C VAL A 245 14.06 3.13 0.16
N LEU A 246 14.25 2.11 0.98
CA LEU A 246 15.57 1.67 1.40
C LEU A 246 16.12 0.55 0.50
N THR A 247 17.43 0.40 0.45
CA THR A 247 18.13 -0.66 -0.30
C THR A 247 17.77 -2.07 0.18
N THR A 248 17.33 -2.21 1.44
CA THR A 248 16.72 -3.40 2.04
C THR A 248 16.02 -3.04 3.35
N ASP A 249 15.46 -4.03 4.06
CA ASP A 249 14.88 -3.82 5.40
C ASP A 249 16.00 -3.51 6.42
N PRO A 250 15.96 -2.35 7.10
CA PRO A 250 16.99 -1.95 8.07
C PRO A 250 17.04 -2.84 9.31
N ARG A 251 16.02 -3.66 9.55
CA ARG A 251 16.03 -4.69 10.61
C ARG A 251 16.90 -5.89 10.26
N ILE A 252 17.20 -6.10 8.96
CA ILE A 252 18.05 -7.18 8.46
C ILE A 252 19.48 -6.67 8.23
N VAL A 253 19.60 -5.48 7.65
CA VAL A 253 20.88 -4.81 7.39
C VAL A 253 20.80 -3.37 7.91
N SER A 254 21.48 -3.10 9.02
CA SER A 254 21.47 -1.79 9.69
C SER A 254 22.03 -0.65 8.81
N GLU A 255 22.90 -0.99 7.85
CA GLU A 255 23.54 -0.11 6.89
C GLU A 255 22.68 0.18 5.64
N ALA A 256 21.42 -0.30 5.62
CA ALA A 256 20.49 -0.01 4.55
C ALA A 256 20.30 1.51 4.40
N LYS A 257 20.45 2.01 3.16
CA LYS A 257 20.37 3.46 2.86
C LYS A 257 19.14 3.79 2.04
N ASN A 258 18.73 5.07 2.10
CA ASN A 258 17.68 5.58 1.24
C ASN A 258 18.14 5.62 -0.23
N ILE A 259 17.26 5.22 -1.14
CA ILE A 259 17.47 5.30 -2.58
C ILE A 259 16.89 6.62 -3.07
N PRO A 260 17.70 7.58 -3.56
CA PRO A 260 17.21 8.91 -3.91
C PRO A 260 16.19 8.91 -5.06
N VAL A 261 16.41 8.07 -6.07
CA VAL A 261 15.54 8.02 -7.27
C VAL A 261 15.38 6.58 -7.73
N ILE A 262 14.14 6.17 -7.94
CA ILE A 262 13.79 4.88 -8.56
C ILE A 262 12.78 5.08 -9.70
N SER A 263 12.75 4.16 -10.64
CA SER A 263 11.72 4.12 -11.67
C SER A 263 10.42 3.53 -11.13
N TYR A 264 9.28 3.81 -11.77
CA TYR A 264 8.01 3.16 -11.45
C TYR A 264 8.11 1.63 -11.51
N ARG A 265 8.89 1.10 -12.47
CA ARG A 265 9.09 -0.35 -12.62
C ARG A 265 9.82 -0.93 -11.42
N GLU A 266 10.93 -0.32 -10.99
CA GLU A 266 11.66 -0.74 -9.80
C GLU A 266 10.77 -0.67 -8.55
N ALA A 267 10.01 0.41 -8.38
CA ALA A 267 9.09 0.56 -7.25
C ALA A 267 8.01 -0.55 -7.24
N MET A 268 7.49 -0.93 -8.41
CA MET A 268 6.52 -2.03 -8.54
C MET A 268 7.14 -3.38 -8.18
N GLU A 269 8.31 -3.70 -8.70
CA GLU A 269 9.04 -4.94 -8.40
C GLU A 269 9.37 -5.05 -6.90
N MET A 270 9.91 -3.99 -6.31
CA MET A 270 10.20 -3.95 -4.88
C MET A 270 8.94 -4.18 -4.02
N SER A 271 7.84 -3.52 -4.37
CA SER A 271 6.58 -3.61 -3.63
C SER A 271 5.94 -4.99 -3.73
N TYR A 272 6.09 -5.65 -4.88
CA TYR A 272 5.56 -6.98 -5.12
C TYR A 272 6.29 -8.04 -4.27
N PHE A 273 7.59 -7.88 -4.08
CA PHE A 273 8.44 -8.80 -3.33
C PHE A 273 8.72 -8.35 -1.88
N GLY A 274 7.78 -7.68 -1.23
CA GLY A 274 7.77 -7.49 0.23
C GLY A 274 8.29 -6.16 0.75
N ALA A 275 8.83 -5.29 -0.10
CA ALA A 275 9.12 -3.93 0.35
C ALA A 275 7.80 -3.17 0.58
N LYS A 276 7.54 -2.77 1.82
CA LYS A 276 6.31 -2.06 2.21
C LYS A 276 6.29 -0.59 1.76
N VAL A 277 6.74 -0.32 0.53
CA VAL A 277 6.87 1.05 0.04
C VAL A 277 5.54 1.59 -0.43
N LEU A 278 4.98 1.01 -1.47
CA LEU A 278 3.72 1.42 -2.10
C LEU A 278 3.06 0.20 -2.72
N HIS A 279 1.75 0.11 -2.65
CA HIS A 279 1.05 -0.93 -3.38
C HIS A 279 1.06 -0.60 -4.89
N PRO A 280 1.43 -1.53 -5.80
CA PRO A 280 1.55 -1.25 -7.25
C PRO A 280 0.31 -0.58 -7.85
N ARG A 281 -0.89 -1.05 -7.48
CA ARG A 281 -2.17 -0.47 -7.92
C ARG A 281 -2.34 0.98 -7.44
N ALA A 282 -1.77 1.33 -6.29
CA ALA A 282 -1.96 2.65 -5.70
C ALA A 282 -1.30 3.79 -6.50
N ILE A 283 -0.22 3.51 -7.23
CA ILE A 283 0.50 4.50 -8.03
C ILE A 283 0.15 4.46 -9.52
N GLU A 284 -0.72 3.54 -9.93
CA GLU A 284 -1.08 3.35 -11.35
C GLU A 284 -1.65 4.64 -12.01
N PRO A 285 -2.55 5.43 -11.37
CA PRO A 285 -3.00 6.70 -11.94
C PRO A 285 -1.87 7.71 -12.12
N ALA A 286 -0.91 7.76 -11.19
CA ALA A 286 0.27 8.63 -11.31
C ALA A 286 1.15 8.21 -12.49
N ILE A 287 1.39 6.89 -12.65
CA ILE A 287 2.16 6.33 -13.76
C ILE A 287 1.54 6.70 -15.12
N ARG A 288 0.22 6.48 -15.27
CA ARG A 288 -0.51 6.79 -16.52
C ARG A 288 -0.38 8.24 -16.93
N ASN A 289 -0.39 9.15 -15.95
CA ASN A 289 -0.33 10.58 -16.18
C ASN A 289 1.09 11.16 -16.09
N GLY A 290 2.10 10.32 -15.87
CA GLY A 290 3.51 10.74 -15.77
C GLY A 290 3.81 11.66 -14.60
N ILE A 291 3.01 11.59 -13.52
CA ILE A 291 3.13 12.44 -12.34
C ILE A 291 4.18 11.84 -11.39
N PRO A 292 5.27 12.56 -11.07
CA PRO A 292 6.25 12.10 -10.11
C PRO A 292 5.63 11.80 -8.74
N VAL A 293 6.11 10.73 -8.11
CA VAL A 293 5.67 10.34 -6.77
C VAL A 293 6.86 10.44 -5.83
N ARG A 294 6.68 11.00 -4.64
CA ARG A 294 7.73 11.12 -3.63
C ARG A 294 7.32 10.42 -2.33
N VAL A 295 8.21 9.61 -1.79
CA VAL A 295 8.05 8.99 -0.47
C VAL A 295 8.91 9.76 0.52
N LYS A 296 8.29 10.36 1.55
CA LYS A 296 8.94 11.20 2.55
C LYS A 296 8.65 10.72 3.97
N CYS A 297 9.55 11.07 4.89
CA CYS A 297 9.35 10.82 6.33
C CYS A 297 8.59 11.98 6.99
N THR A 298 7.49 11.66 7.68
CA THR A 298 6.73 12.68 8.44
C THR A 298 7.52 13.24 9.61
N PHE A 299 8.46 12.45 10.15
CA PHE A 299 9.25 12.80 11.34
C PHE A 299 10.62 13.39 11.00
N ASP A 300 10.98 13.42 9.71
CA ASP A 300 12.16 14.08 9.16
C ASP A 300 11.78 14.72 7.80
N PRO A 301 11.04 15.84 7.83
CA PRO A 301 10.51 16.45 6.60
C PRO A 301 11.59 17.11 5.74
N GLU A 302 12.76 17.39 6.28
CA GLU A 302 13.89 17.97 5.54
C GLU A 302 14.58 16.93 4.66
N ASP A 303 14.50 15.63 5.00
CA ASP A 303 15.02 14.57 4.14
C ASP A 303 14.27 14.60 2.80
N PRO A 304 14.98 14.62 1.65
CA PRO A 304 14.34 14.66 0.33
C PRO A 304 13.51 13.42 0.02
N GLY A 305 13.72 12.31 0.74
CA GLY A 305 13.05 11.04 0.53
C GLY A 305 13.46 10.35 -0.77
N THR A 306 12.58 9.51 -1.29
CA THR A 306 12.76 8.82 -2.58
C THR A 306 11.82 9.40 -3.63
N LEU A 307 12.37 9.83 -4.75
CA LEU A 307 11.61 10.25 -5.93
C LEU A 307 11.36 9.04 -6.85
N ILE A 308 10.11 8.82 -7.22
CA ILE A 308 9.68 7.75 -8.13
C ILE A 308 9.22 8.38 -9.42
N VAL A 309 9.87 8.06 -10.54
CA VAL A 309 9.65 8.67 -11.86
C VAL A 309 9.53 7.61 -12.95
N LYS A 310 9.14 8.02 -14.16
CA LYS A 310 8.98 7.11 -15.29
C LYS A 310 10.29 6.39 -15.67
N GLU A 311 11.36 7.15 -15.72
CA GLU A 311 12.70 6.64 -16.00
C GLU A 311 13.59 6.98 -14.81
N GLY A 312 14.10 5.96 -14.12
CA GLY A 312 15.09 6.16 -13.05
C GLY A 312 16.37 6.77 -13.59
N MET A 313 17.21 7.31 -12.71
CA MET A 313 18.55 7.76 -13.11
C MET A 313 19.30 6.58 -13.73
N ALA A 314 19.71 6.76 -14.99
CA ALA A 314 20.35 5.71 -15.76
C ALA A 314 21.73 5.37 -15.18
N LYS A 315 21.96 4.07 -14.96
CA LYS A 315 23.26 3.39 -15.04
C LYS A 315 24.28 3.48 -13.91
N GLU A 316 24.11 4.20 -12.81
CA GLU A 316 25.17 4.19 -11.79
C GLU A 316 25.13 2.92 -10.91
N ASP A 317 23.95 2.41 -10.59
CA ASP A 317 23.79 1.19 -9.79
C ASP A 317 23.05 0.10 -10.58
N VAL A 318 23.75 -1.01 -10.86
CA VAL A 318 23.16 -2.19 -11.53
C VAL A 318 22.00 -2.75 -10.70
N ILE A 319 22.18 -2.80 -9.39
CA ILE A 319 21.20 -3.23 -8.39
C ILE A 319 20.93 -2.06 -7.43
N LYS A 320 19.66 -1.80 -7.14
CA LYS A 320 19.26 -0.76 -6.17
C LYS A 320 18.76 -1.32 -4.85
N ALA A 321 18.15 -2.51 -4.88
CA ALA A 321 17.58 -3.08 -3.69
C ALA A 321 17.58 -4.61 -3.67
N VAL A 322 17.58 -5.15 -2.46
CA VAL A 322 17.30 -6.57 -2.16
C VAL A 322 16.10 -6.64 -1.26
N THR A 323 15.04 -7.30 -1.69
CA THR A 323 13.79 -7.43 -0.91
C THR A 323 13.59 -8.86 -0.42
N LEU A 324 12.83 -9.02 0.65
CA LEU A 324 12.54 -10.30 1.29
C LEU A 324 11.06 -10.41 1.63
N SER A 325 10.41 -11.50 1.17
CA SER A 325 9.06 -11.88 1.56
C SER A 325 9.07 -13.21 2.28
N LYS A 326 8.57 -13.24 3.54
CA LYS A 326 8.55 -14.42 4.41
C LYS A 326 7.18 -15.11 4.49
N ASN A 327 6.09 -14.41 4.18
CA ASN A 327 4.73 -14.93 4.32
C ASN A 327 4.26 -15.62 3.04
N VAL A 328 5.03 -16.59 2.57
CA VAL A 328 4.81 -17.30 1.31
C VAL A 328 4.98 -18.80 1.49
N ALA A 329 4.36 -19.56 0.61
CA ALA A 329 4.54 -21.01 0.53
C ALA A 329 4.90 -21.43 -0.90
N LEU A 330 5.79 -22.40 -1.01
CA LEU A 330 6.16 -23.04 -2.27
C LEU A 330 5.26 -24.26 -2.49
N LEU A 331 4.42 -24.22 -3.50
CA LEU A 331 3.54 -25.30 -3.92
C LEU A 331 4.15 -26.02 -5.13
N THR A 332 4.18 -27.34 -5.13
CA THR A 332 4.70 -28.12 -6.25
C THR A 332 3.68 -29.19 -6.65
N ILE A 333 3.31 -29.18 -7.93
CA ILE A 333 2.58 -30.28 -8.57
C ILE A 333 3.55 -31.11 -9.40
N SER A 334 3.51 -32.43 -9.22
CA SER A 334 4.44 -33.34 -9.88
C SER A 334 3.74 -34.64 -10.35
N GLY A 335 4.15 -35.13 -11.49
CA GLY A 335 3.63 -36.39 -12.03
C GLY A 335 4.14 -36.70 -13.43
N ALA A 336 4.49 -37.96 -13.66
CA ALA A 336 4.91 -38.42 -14.99
C ALA A 336 3.84 -38.27 -16.07
N GLY A 337 2.56 -38.26 -15.69
CA GLY A 337 1.43 -38.04 -16.60
C GLY A 337 1.30 -36.61 -17.11
N MET A 338 2.10 -35.68 -16.57
CA MET A 338 2.15 -34.30 -17.06
C MET A 338 2.99 -34.16 -18.33
N ILE A 339 4.00 -35.02 -18.49
CA ILE A 339 4.99 -34.96 -19.59
C ILE A 339 4.27 -35.08 -20.94
N GLY A 340 4.48 -34.12 -21.81
CA GLY A 340 3.89 -34.12 -23.17
C GLY A 340 2.37 -33.98 -23.20
N THR A 341 1.71 -33.66 -22.05
CA THR A 341 0.26 -33.46 -21.98
C THR A 341 -0.06 -31.97 -22.09
N PRO A 342 -0.64 -31.52 -23.24
CA PRO A 342 -0.99 -30.12 -23.42
C PRO A 342 -2.01 -29.61 -22.41
N GLY A 343 -1.87 -28.36 -21.97
CA GLY A 343 -2.87 -27.68 -21.15
C GLY A 343 -2.74 -27.88 -19.64
N ILE A 344 -1.76 -28.64 -19.13
CA ILE A 344 -1.57 -28.85 -17.69
C ILE A 344 -1.40 -27.51 -16.96
N ALA A 345 -0.53 -26.62 -17.43
CA ALA A 345 -0.34 -25.30 -16.83
C ALA A 345 -1.62 -24.46 -16.83
N ALA A 346 -2.35 -24.44 -17.95
CA ALA A 346 -3.63 -23.73 -18.05
C ALA A 346 -4.65 -24.23 -17.02
N ARG A 347 -4.78 -25.55 -16.88
CA ARG A 347 -5.69 -26.16 -15.89
C ARG A 347 -5.28 -25.82 -14.46
N ALA A 348 -3.97 -25.95 -14.13
CA ALA A 348 -3.45 -25.62 -12.80
C ALA A 348 -3.74 -24.16 -12.44
N PHE A 349 -3.45 -23.23 -13.34
CA PHE A 349 -3.66 -21.81 -13.07
C PHE A 349 -5.15 -21.42 -13.03
N THR A 350 -6.00 -22.07 -13.84
CA THR A 350 -7.45 -21.89 -13.77
C THR A 350 -8.02 -22.39 -12.44
N ALA A 351 -7.57 -23.54 -11.95
CA ALA A 351 -8.00 -24.07 -10.66
C ALA A 351 -7.62 -23.12 -9.51
N LEU A 352 -6.38 -22.60 -9.50
CA LEU A 352 -5.94 -21.62 -8.52
C LEU A 352 -6.74 -20.30 -8.61
N ALA A 353 -6.97 -19.79 -9.82
CA ALA A 353 -7.76 -18.58 -10.03
C ALA A 353 -9.21 -18.73 -9.53
N ASN A 354 -9.87 -19.86 -9.81
CA ASN A 354 -11.23 -20.16 -9.34
C ASN A 354 -11.29 -20.27 -7.79
N ALA A 355 -10.20 -20.68 -7.15
CA ALA A 355 -10.06 -20.70 -5.70
C ALA A 355 -9.68 -19.33 -5.09
N GLY A 356 -9.56 -18.29 -5.90
CA GLY A 356 -9.14 -16.95 -5.45
C GLY A 356 -7.68 -16.85 -5.01
N VAL A 357 -6.83 -17.80 -5.44
CA VAL A 357 -5.41 -17.85 -5.07
C VAL A 357 -4.59 -17.01 -6.04
N ASN A 358 -3.83 -16.04 -5.50
CA ASN A 358 -2.88 -15.26 -6.27
C ASN A 358 -1.53 -16.00 -6.37
N ILE A 359 -0.96 -16.04 -7.58
CA ILE A 359 0.34 -16.65 -7.83
C ILE A 359 1.42 -15.58 -7.81
N VAL A 360 2.40 -15.71 -6.91
CA VAL A 360 3.51 -14.77 -6.75
C VAL A 360 4.65 -15.07 -7.72
N MET A 361 5.03 -16.35 -7.87
CA MET A 361 6.09 -16.80 -8.78
C MET A 361 5.71 -18.12 -9.42
N ILE A 362 6.24 -18.37 -10.62
CA ILE A 362 6.04 -19.60 -11.37
C ILE A 362 7.39 -20.12 -11.85
N SER A 363 7.60 -21.41 -11.72
CA SER A 363 8.72 -22.13 -12.35
C SER A 363 8.26 -23.50 -12.81
N GLN A 364 8.65 -23.89 -14.04
CA GLN A 364 8.36 -25.20 -14.59
C GLN A 364 9.68 -25.89 -14.94
N GLY A 365 9.84 -27.13 -14.51
CA GLY A 365 10.97 -27.96 -14.90
C GLY A 365 10.94 -28.27 -16.41
N SER A 366 12.10 -28.29 -17.04
CA SER A 366 12.24 -28.56 -18.49
C SER A 366 11.75 -29.97 -18.90
N SER A 367 11.62 -30.89 -17.95
CA SER A 367 11.04 -32.22 -18.14
C SER A 367 9.50 -32.21 -18.20
N GLU A 368 8.85 -31.07 -17.95
CA GLU A 368 7.40 -30.93 -17.80
C GLU A 368 6.78 -31.81 -16.69
N ALA A 369 7.62 -32.51 -15.92
CA ALA A 369 7.20 -33.43 -14.86
C ALA A 369 6.77 -32.70 -13.57
N ASN A 370 7.06 -31.42 -13.44
CA ASN A 370 6.68 -30.61 -12.30
C ASN A 370 6.42 -29.14 -12.67
N ILE A 371 5.51 -28.51 -11.94
CA ILE A 371 5.29 -27.05 -11.93
C ILE A 371 5.32 -26.63 -10.47
N SER A 372 6.12 -25.62 -10.17
CA SER A 372 6.19 -25.00 -8.85
C SER A 372 5.64 -23.59 -8.92
N VAL A 373 4.82 -23.23 -7.94
CA VAL A 373 4.29 -21.89 -7.77
C VAL A 373 4.51 -21.42 -6.35
N VAL A 374 4.76 -20.12 -6.19
CA VAL A 374 4.75 -19.48 -4.89
C VAL A 374 3.42 -18.76 -4.72
N VAL A 375 2.79 -18.94 -3.57
CA VAL A 375 1.52 -18.32 -3.18
C VAL A 375 1.68 -17.68 -1.80
N ASP A 376 0.75 -16.78 -1.43
CA ASP A 376 0.70 -16.26 -0.05
C ASP A 376 0.37 -17.40 0.92
N GLU A 377 1.08 -17.48 2.04
CA GLU A 377 0.95 -18.57 3.04
C GLU A 377 -0.50 -18.84 3.48
N PRO A 378 -1.36 -17.83 3.75
CA PRO A 378 -2.76 -18.08 4.12
C PRO A 378 -3.61 -18.73 3.03
N GLN A 379 -3.15 -18.73 1.78
CA GLN A 379 -3.87 -19.30 0.63
C GLN A 379 -3.43 -20.72 0.28
N VAL A 380 -2.42 -21.26 0.93
CA VAL A 380 -1.79 -22.55 0.56
C VAL A 380 -2.76 -23.72 0.65
N GLU A 381 -3.59 -23.77 1.69
CA GLU A 381 -4.59 -24.84 1.87
C GLU A 381 -5.64 -24.84 0.74
N ALA A 382 -6.19 -23.64 0.43
CA ALA A 382 -7.15 -23.48 -0.66
C ALA A 382 -6.53 -23.87 -2.01
N ALA A 383 -5.27 -23.49 -2.24
CA ALA A 383 -4.51 -23.82 -3.43
C ALA A 383 -4.30 -25.33 -3.58
N GLU A 384 -3.89 -26.02 -2.51
CA GLU A 384 -3.68 -27.46 -2.52
C GLU A 384 -4.98 -28.23 -2.77
N ILE A 385 -6.08 -27.84 -2.12
CA ILE A 385 -7.41 -28.44 -2.32
C ILE A 385 -7.85 -28.29 -3.78
N ALA A 386 -7.72 -27.10 -4.36
CA ALA A 386 -8.10 -26.81 -5.73
C ALA A 386 -7.31 -27.64 -6.75
N LEU A 387 -5.99 -27.75 -6.57
CA LEU A 387 -5.13 -28.53 -7.46
C LEU A 387 -5.40 -30.04 -7.36
N ARG A 388 -5.61 -30.55 -6.14
CA ARG A 388 -5.97 -31.97 -5.95
C ARG A 388 -7.33 -32.31 -6.54
N ALA A 389 -8.28 -31.40 -6.51
CA ALA A 389 -9.60 -31.57 -7.13
C ALA A 389 -9.54 -31.54 -8.67
N GLU A 390 -8.66 -30.73 -9.25
CA GLU A 390 -8.53 -30.57 -10.69
C GLU A 390 -7.86 -31.75 -11.37
N PHE A 391 -6.87 -32.37 -10.75
CA PHE A 391 -6.05 -33.37 -11.40
C PHE A 391 -6.26 -34.78 -10.83
N PRO A 392 -6.57 -35.77 -11.68
CA PRO A 392 -6.54 -37.17 -11.26
C PRO A 392 -5.09 -37.62 -10.98
N THR A 393 -4.92 -38.55 -10.05
CA THR A 393 -3.62 -39.08 -9.63
C THR A 393 -2.81 -39.77 -10.75
N THR A 394 -3.48 -40.09 -11.85
CA THR A 394 -2.85 -40.64 -13.07
C THR A 394 -2.05 -39.57 -13.85
N ILE A 395 -2.39 -38.29 -13.70
CA ILE A 395 -1.72 -37.16 -14.34
C ILE A 395 -0.78 -36.49 -13.35
N VAL A 396 -1.31 -36.02 -12.22
CA VAL A 396 -0.55 -35.40 -11.12
C VAL A 396 -0.50 -36.40 -9.97
N ARG A 397 0.68 -36.96 -9.74
CA ARG A 397 0.90 -37.95 -8.68
C ARG A 397 0.87 -37.32 -7.30
N GLU A 398 1.45 -36.11 -7.19
CA GLU A 398 1.64 -35.45 -5.91
C GLU A 398 1.41 -33.93 -6.05
N VAL A 399 0.70 -33.39 -5.06
CA VAL A 399 0.65 -31.96 -4.76
C VAL A 399 1.20 -31.79 -3.37
N SER A 400 2.32 -31.10 -3.25
CA SER A 400 3.00 -30.82 -1.98
C SER A 400 3.22 -29.34 -1.76
N HIS A 401 3.36 -28.92 -0.52
CA HIS A 401 3.74 -27.55 -0.18
C HIS A 401 4.87 -27.52 0.85
N ASN A 402 5.57 -26.39 0.87
CA ASN A 402 6.60 -26.07 1.85
C ASN A 402 6.40 -24.63 2.33
N ASN A 403 6.14 -24.45 3.62
CA ASN A 403 5.96 -23.16 4.28
C ASN A 403 7.28 -22.61 4.85
N ASP A 404 8.33 -23.45 4.97
CA ASP A 404 9.63 -23.03 5.49
C ASP A 404 10.51 -22.38 4.43
N VAL A 405 9.91 -21.45 3.67
CA VAL A 405 10.55 -20.78 2.55
C VAL A 405 10.39 -19.27 2.62
N ALA A 406 11.26 -18.57 1.90
CA ALA A 406 11.15 -17.13 1.68
C ALA A 406 11.54 -16.80 0.24
N VAL A 407 10.94 -15.75 -0.31
CA VAL A 407 11.31 -15.19 -1.61
C VAL A 407 12.25 -14.03 -1.40
N ILE A 408 13.36 -14.04 -2.15
CA ILE A 408 14.29 -12.93 -2.26
C ILE A 408 14.18 -12.38 -3.68
N ALA A 409 14.11 -11.06 -3.82
CA ALA A 409 14.22 -10.42 -5.12
C ALA A 409 15.32 -9.35 -5.11
N VAL A 410 16.15 -9.41 -6.13
CA VAL A 410 17.19 -8.43 -6.42
C VAL A 410 16.66 -7.52 -7.51
N VAL A 411 16.54 -6.22 -7.23
CA VAL A 411 15.85 -5.26 -8.11
C VAL A 411 16.79 -4.14 -8.55
N GLY A 412 16.75 -3.82 -9.85
CA GLY A 412 17.48 -2.69 -10.41
C GLY A 412 17.31 -2.59 -11.92
N ALA A 413 17.01 -1.41 -12.43
CA ALA A 413 16.89 -1.15 -13.87
C ALA A 413 18.23 -1.29 -14.61
N GLY A 414 19.35 -1.14 -13.90
CA GLY A 414 20.69 -1.34 -14.46
C GLY A 414 21.04 -2.78 -14.81
N MET A 415 20.19 -3.76 -14.42
CA MET A 415 20.36 -5.15 -14.81
C MET A 415 20.03 -5.40 -16.28
N VAL A 416 19.14 -4.60 -16.87
CA VAL A 416 18.67 -4.79 -18.24
C VAL A 416 19.84 -4.74 -19.24
N GLY A 417 20.06 -5.85 -19.93
CA GLY A 417 21.16 -6.01 -20.88
C GLY A 417 22.56 -6.02 -20.26
N THR A 418 22.68 -6.15 -18.93
CA THR A 418 23.98 -6.21 -18.24
C THR A 418 24.40 -7.66 -18.00
N PRO A 419 25.47 -8.15 -18.72
CA PRO A 419 25.92 -9.53 -18.54
C PRO A 419 26.49 -9.79 -17.15
N GLY A 420 26.30 -11.02 -16.67
CA GLY A 420 26.96 -11.52 -15.47
C GLY A 420 26.21 -11.23 -14.14
N VAL A 421 25.10 -10.47 -14.14
CA VAL A 421 24.36 -10.15 -12.90
C VAL A 421 23.86 -11.42 -12.22
N ALA A 422 23.20 -12.32 -12.94
CA ALA A 422 22.74 -13.59 -12.39
C ALA A 422 23.91 -14.44 -11.84
N GLY A 423 25.05 -14.43 -12.52
CA GLY A 423 26.27 -15.11 -12.05
C GLY A 423 26.77 -14.56 -10.71
N ARG A 424 26.72 -13.24 -10.50
CA ARG A 424 27.05 -12.60 -9.21
C ARG A 424 26.05 -12.97 -8.12
N VAL A 425 24.73 -12.88 -8.40
CA VAL A 425 23.67 -13.23 -7.46
C VAL A 425 23.83 -14.67 -6.96
N PHE A 426 23.87 -15.65 -7.86
CA PHE A 426 23.95 -17.05 -7.48
C PHE A 426 25.34 -17.46 -7.04
N GLY A 427 26.39 -16.77 -7.50
CA GLY A 427 27.74 -16.93 -6.99
C GLY A 427 27.87 -16.54 -5.51
N ALA A 428 27.21 -15.44 -5.11
CA ALA A 428 27.13 -15.04 -3.69
C ALA A 428 26.42 -16.11 -2.84
N MET A 429 25.29 -16.65 -3.32
CA MET A 429 24.57 -17.74 -2.64
C MET A 429 25.47 -18.99 -2.49
N GLY A 430 26.15 -19.39 -3.55
CA GLY A 430 27.05 -20.55 -3.52
C GLY A 430 28.24 -20.37 -2.55
N ARG A 431 28.90 -19.22 -2.54
CA ARG A 431 29.99 -18.90 -1.59
C ARG A 431 29.50 -18.95 -0.14
N SER A 432 28.29 -18.51 0.11
CA SER A 432 27.67 -18.49 1.45
C SER A 432 27.02 -19.83 1.83
N ARG A 433 27.09 -20.85 0.94
CA ARG A 433 26.47 -22.19 1.10
C ARG A 433 24.98 -22.14 1.30
N ILE A 434 24.28 -21.18 0.64
CA ILE A 434 22.82 -21.05 0.66
C ILE A 434 22.26 -21.81 -0.52
N ASN A 435 21.34 -22.75 -0.26
CA ASN A 435 20.68 -23.51 -1.30
C ASN A 435 19.50 -22.72 -1.91
N VAL A 436 19.45 -22.66 -3.24
CA VAL A 436 18.37 -22.01 -3.99
C VAL A 436 17.38 -23.09 -4.45
N LEU A 437 16.11 -22.99 -3.97
CA LEU A 437 15.07 -23.98 -4.21
C LEU A 437 14.33 -23.76 -5.53
N MET A 438 14.16 -22.49 -5.94
CA MET A 438 13.44 -22.10 -7.14
C MET A 438 14.00 -20.77 -7.63
N ILE A 439 14.03 -20.57 -8.95
CA ILE A 439 14.46 -19.33 -9.59
C ILE A 439 13.37 -18.88 -10.57
N SER A 440 13.10 -17.58 -10.60
CA SER A 440 12.24 -16.94 -11.59
C SER A 440 12.86 -15.61 -12.02
N GLN A 441 13.05 -15.43 -13.31
CA GLN A 441 13.49 -14.17 -13.91
C GLN A 441 12.61 -13.89 -15.12
N GLY A 442 11.91 -12.76 -15.12
CA GLY A 442 11.11 -12.32 -16.24
C GLY A 442 11.97 -11.74 -17.37
N SER A 443 11.44 -11.72 -18.58
CA SER A 443 12.11 -11.11 -19.75
C SER A 443 12.27 -9.59 -19.64
N SER A 444 11.68 -8.96 -18.63
CA SER A 444 11.88 -7.54 -18.33
C SER A 444 13.27 -7.23 -17.77
N GLU A 445 13.97 -8.24 -17.24
CA GLU A 445 15.30 -8.17 -16.62
C GLU A 445 15.44 -7.13 -15.49
N HIS A 446 14.31 -6.62 -14.92
CA HIS A 446 14.33 -5.63 -13.85
C HIS A 446 14.47 -6.26 -12.46
N ASN A 447 14.24 -7.57 -12.37
CA ASN A 447 14.45 -8.34 -11.15
C ASN A 447 15.01 -9.74 -11.43
N ILE A 448 15.63 -10.33 -10.41
CA ILE A 448 15.93 -11.75 -10.29
C ILE A 448 15.32 -12.19 -8.98
N SER A 449 14.32 -13.07 -9.03
CA SER A 449 13.64 -13.59 -7.84
C SER A 449 13.99 -15.06 -7.65
N PHE A 450 14.17 -15.47 -6.40
CA PHE A 450 14.45 -16.86 -6.07
C PHE A 450 13.97 -17.22 -4.67
N VAL A 451 13.77 -18.49 -4.44
CA VAL A 451 13.30 -19.06 -3.17
C VAL A 451 14.44 -19.73 -2.44
N VAL A 452 14.55 -19.44 -1.15
CA VAL A 452 15.49 -20.10 -0.22
C VAL A 452 14.74 -20.61 1.02
N SER A 453 15.40 -21.40 1.86
CA SER A 453 14.89 -21.73 3.19
C SER A 453 14.72 -20.45 4.03
N ILE A 454 13.64 -20.37 4.79
CA ILE A 454 13.37 -19.23 5.68
C ILE A 454 14.51 -19.01 6.70
N ALA A 455 15.15 -20.07 7.14
CA ALA A 455 16.29 -20.02 8.07
C ALA A 455 17.54 -19.34 7.48
N GLU A 456 17.70 -19.36 6.15
CA GLU A 456 18.84 -18.77 5.44
C GLU A 456 18.53 -17.41 4.81
N ALA A 457 17.26 -17.00 4.84
CA ALA A 457 16.77 -15.84 4.09
C ALA A 457 17.45 -14.52 4.47
N GLU A 458 17.59 -14.22 5.77
CA GLU A 458 18.25 -12.98 6.22
C GLU A 458 19.73 -12.97 5.86
N LYS A 459 20.42 -14.10 6.01
CA LYS A 459 21.80 -14.24 5.59
C LYS A 459 21.97 -14.01 4.09
N ALA A 460 21.05 -14.53 3.28
CA ALA A 460 21.06 -14.32 1.83
C ALA A 460 20.91 -12.85 1.46
N VAL A 461 20.02 -12.11 2.13
CA VAL A 461 19.86 -10.66 1.93
C VAL A 461 21.15 -9.93 2.29
N GLN A 462 21.76 -10.22 3.44
CA GLN A 462 23.01 -9.61 3.89
C GLN A 462 24.16 -9.84 2.89
N GLU A 463 24.31 -11.06 2.40
CA GLU A 463 25.37 -11.41 1.44
C GLU A 463 25.15 -10.72 0.08
N LEU A 464 23.91 -10.62 -0.39
CA LEU A 464 23.59 -9.88 -1.62
C LEU A 464 23.81 -8.38 -1.46
N HIS A 465 23.39 -7.83 -0.34
CA HIS A 465 23.57 -6.40 -0.03
C HIS A 465 25.06 -6.02 -0.06
N ARG A 466 25.92 -6.87 0.54
CA ARG A 466 27.37 -6.74 0.52
C ARG A 466 27.96 -6.96 -0.87
N GLU A 467 27.53 -8.02 -1.60
CA GLU A 467 28.02 -8.34 -2.95
C GLU A 467 27.86 -7.19 -3.94
N PHE A 468 26.74 -6.45 -3.81
CA PHE A 468 26.43 -5.34 -4.69
C PHE A 468 26.81 -3.95 -4.14
N GLY A 469 27.46 -3.90 -2.97
CA GLY A 469 27.93 -2.64 -2.38
C GLY A 469 26.83 -1.67 -2.03
N LEU A 470 25.66 -2.19 -1.61
CA LEU A 470 24.48 -1.39 -1.28
C LEU A 470 24.58 -0.73 0.12
N GLU A 471 25.66 -0.98 0.84
CA GLU A 471 25.97 -0.37 2.13
C GLU A 471 26.26 1.13 1.94
N GLY A 472 25.76 1.97 2.85
CA GLY A 472 26.14 3.37 2.94
C GLY A 472 27.60 3.48 3.34
N GLU A 473 28.28 4.57 2.97
CA GLU A 473 29.52 4.91 3.66
C GLU A 473 29.20 5.06 5.16
N ALA A 474 29.87 4.28 5.99
CA ALA A 474 29.73 4.41 7.43
C ALA A 474 29.97 5.89 7.78
N LYS A 475 28.97 6.57 8.35
CA LYS A 475 29.18 7.89 8.95
C LYS A 475 30.29 7.72 9.99
N ARG A 476 31.54 8.12 9.61
CA ARG A 476 32.69 8.20 10.50
C ARG A 476 32.49 9.31 11.50
#